data_d187c7c0868c205e370bb1fdb5b23cb4
#
_entry.id   d187c7c0868c205e370bb1fdb5b23cb4
#
_cell.length_a   1.000
_cell.length_b   1.000
_cell.length_c   1.000
_cell.angle_alpha   90.00
_cell.angle_beta   90.00
_cell.angle_gamma   90.00
#
_symmetry.space_group_name_H-M   'P 1'
#
loop_
_entity.id
_entity.type
_entity.pdbx_description
1 polymer ?
#
loop_
_entity_poly.entity_id
_entity_poly.type
_entity_poly.pdbx_seq_one_letter_code
_entity_poly.pdbx_strand_id
1 'polypeptide(L)'
;AKVLKEMDADSLRLYPDPAADILVEELSRFYRVGKEQIFVGVGSDDVLSMCFLTFFNSDKPILFPDITYSFYKVWAQLYRIPYRCPKLDEQFCLVKEDYYAENGGIIFPNPNAPTAIYEDLDFIEDILGHNPDSVVIVDEAYIDFAGKSALELIDRYENLLVVQTFSKSRSMAGMRIGFAIGNPELIGYLNDAKYSFNSYTMNQAALLCGAQSVKEE
;
A
#
# COMPACT_ATOMS: atom_id res chain seq x y z
N ALA A 1 -13.42 -17.40 -10.76
CA ALA A 1 -13.44 -18.41 -11.85
C ALA A 1 -14.49 -18.09 -12.94
N LYS A 2 -15.70 -17.64 -12.58
CA LYS A 2 -16.78 -17.32 -13.52
C LYS A 2 -16.36 -16.20 -14.50
N VAL A 3 -15.84 -15.09 -13.98
CA VAL A 3 -15.38 -13.94 -14.76
C VAL A 3 -14.42 -14.34 -15.89
N LEU A 4 -13.41 -15.17 -15.58
CA LEU A 4 -12.42 -15.62 -16.59
C LEU A 4 -13.04 -16.51 -17.70
N LYS A 5 -14.13 -17.23 -17.39
CA LYS A 5 -14.83 -18.05 -18.38
C LYS A 5 -15.75 -17.24 -19.30
N GLU A 6 -16.27 -16.13 -18.78
CA GLU A 6 -17.24 -15.28 -19.48
C GLU A 6 -16.56 -14.06 -20.15
N MET A 7 -15.29 -13.81 -19.86
CA MET A 7 -14.54 -12.71 -20.44
C MET A 7 -14.39 -12.91 -21.96
N ASP A 8 -14.69 -11.85 -22.71
CA ASP A 8 -14.44 -11.83 -24.14
C ASP A 8 -12.92 -11.78 -24.40
N ALA A 9 -12.40 -12.86 -24.95
CA ALA A 9 -10.97 -12.96 -25.29
C ALA A 9 -10.52 -11.92 -26.32
N ASP A 10 -11.42 -11.44 -27.18
CA ASP A 10 -11.12 -10.42 -28.20
C ASP A 10 -10.81 -9.05 -27.56
N SER A 11 -11.32 -8.79 -26.34
CA SER A 11 -11.00 -7.60 -25.56
C SER A 11 -9.50 -7.47 -25.23
N LEU A 12 -8.76 -8.60 -25.20
CA LEU A 12 -7.31 -8.61 -24.93
C LEU A 12 -6.45 -8.03 -26.04
N ARG A 13 -7.04 -7.72 -27.21
CA ARG A 13 -6.35 -7.02 -28.29
C ARG A 13 -6.15 -5.53 -28.01
N LEU A 14 -6.91 -4.99 -27.06
CA LEU A 14 -6.88 -3.58 -26.68
C LEU A 14 -6.10 -3.37 -25.41
N TYR A 15 -5.50 -2.19 -25.24
CA TYR A 15 -4.96 -1.79 -23.95
C TYR A 15 -6.08 -1.73 -22.90
N PRO A 16 -5.80 -2.16 -21.68
CA PRO A 16 -6.75 -1.98 -20.56
C PRO A 16 -6.87 -0.50 -20.21
N ASP A 17 -7.88 -0.18 -19.42
CA ASP A 17 -8.04 1.16 -18.87
C ASP A 17 -6.86 1.53 -17.95
N PRO A 18 -6.09 2.61 -18.27
CA PRO A 18 -4.94 3.03 -17.45
C PRO A 18 -5.33 3.52 -16.06
N ALA A 19 -6.54 4.04 -15.89
CA ALA A 19 -7.08 4.49 -14.60
C ALA A 19 -7.60 3.33 -13.72
N ALA A 20 -7.78 2.14 -14.32
CA ALA A 20 -8.35 0.97 -13.65
C ALA A 20 -9.75 1.22 -13.04
N ASP A 21 -10.55 2.10 -13.68
CA ASP A 21 -11.80 2.64 -13.13
C ASP A 21 -12.76 1.57 -12.60
N ILE A 22 -12.91 0.46 -13.31
CA ILE A 22 -13.80 -0.62 -12.88
C ILE A 22 -13.43 -1.19 -11.50
N LEU A 23 -12.14 -1.29 -11.19
CA LEU A 23 -11.65 -1.78 -9.90
C LEU A 23 -11.68 -0.65 -8.85
N VAL A 24 -11.25 0.54 -9.22
CA VAL A 24 -11.25 1.73 -8.34
C VAL A 24 -12.68 2.04 -7.87
N GLU A 25 -13.69 1.93 -8.74
CA GLU A 25 -15.10 2.12 -8.37
C GLU A 25 -15.59 1.14 -7.32
N GLU A 26 -15.28 -0.15 -7.46
CA GLU A 26 -15.71 -1.14 -6.47
C GLU A 26 -14.94 -1.01 -5.16
N LEU A 27 -13.64 -0.69 -5.18
CA LEU A 27 -12.84 -0.39 -3.98
C LEU A 27 -13.39 0.87 -3.27
N SER A 28 -13.71 1.93 -4.01
CA SER A 28 -14.30 3.16 -3.48
C SER A 28 -15.63 2.88 -2.74
N ARG A 29 -16.50 2.07 -3.32
CA ARG A 29 -17.76 1.67 -2.68
C ARG A 29 -17.53 0.82 -1.43
N PHE A 30 -16.62 -0.14 -1.50
CA PHE A 30 -16.34 -1.07 -0.41
C PHE A 30 -15.72 -0.36 0.80
N TYR A 31 -14.69 0.47 0.58
CA TYR A 31 -13.99 1.20 1.64
C TYR A 31 -14.66 2.52 2.01
N ARG A 32 -15.68 2.96 1.25
CA ARG A 32 -16.40 4.24 1.44
C ARG A 32 -15.50 5.45 1.39
N VAL A 33 -14.56 5.46 0.47
CA VAL A 33 -13.61 6.56 0.21
C VAL A 33 -13.80 7.08 -1.22
N GLY A 34 -13.31 8.28 -1.52
CA GLY A 34 -13.33 8.83 -2.88
C GLY A 34 -12.44 8.02 -3.84
N LYS A 35 -12.75 8.01 -5.11
CA LYS A 35 -11.91 7.37 -6.15
C LYS A 35 -10.52 8.00 -6.20
N GLU A 36 -10.45 9.29 -5.99
CA GLU A 36 -9.23 10.09 -5.94
C GLU A 36 -8.31 9.73 -4.76
N GLN A 37 -8.82 8.97 -3.79
CA GLN A 37 -8.08 8.45 -2.66
C GLN A 37 -7.48 7.06 -2.91
N ILE A 38 -7.66 6.48 -4.11
CA ILE A 38 -7.27 5.09 -4.41
C ILE A 38 -6.24 5.04 -5.54
N PHE A 39 -5.13 4.36 -5.29
CA PHE A 39 -4.12 3.99 -6.28
C PHE A 39 -4.09 2.47 -6.46
N VAL A 40 -4.04 1.98 -7.69
CA VAL A 40 -4.00 0.53 -8.00
C VAL A 40 -2.72 0.18 -8.76
N GLY A 41 -2.08 -0.93 -8.36
CA GLY A 41 -0.85 -1.45 -8.98
C GLY A 41 -0.81 -2.98 -9.09
N VAL A 42 0.27 -3.49 -9.68
CA VAL A 42 0.45 -4.92 -10.00
C VAL A 42 0.94 -5.71 -8.78
N GLY A 43 0.09 -5.76 -7.74
CA GLY A 43 0.41 -6.29 -6.41
C GLY A 43 0.95 -5.21 -5.47
N SER A 44 0.92 -5.48 -4.17
CA SER A 44 1.44 -4.53 -3.18
C SER A 44 2.93 -4.22 -3.36
N ASP A 45 3.73 -5.14 -3.89
CA ASP A 45 5.14 -4.90 -4.19
C ASP A 45 5.35 -3.77 -5.18
N ASP A 46 4.53 -3.72 -6.26
CA ASP A 46 4.56 -2.64 -7.24
C ASP A 46 4.12 -1.31 -6.60
N VAL A 47 3.02 -1.34 -5.84
CA VAL A 47 2.51 -0.17 -5.11
C VAL A 47 3.57 0.37 -4.15
N LEU A 48 4.16 -0.49 -3.32
CA LEU A 48 5.19 -0.11 -2.35
C LEU A 48 6.46 0.41 -3.03
N SER A 49 6.93 -0.27 -4.08
CA SER A 49 8.09 0.20 -4.86
C SER A 49 7.85 1.58 -5.46
N MET A 50 6.62 1.84 -5.95
CA MET A 50 6.22 3.15 -6.45
C MET A 50 6.19 4.20 -5.32
N CYS A 51 5.72 3.82 -4.12
CA CYS A 51 5.77 4.69 -2.94
C CYS A 51 7.20 5.08 -2.56
N PHE A 52 8.14 4.12 -2.58
CA PHE A 52 9.56 4.41 -2.32
C PHE A 52 10.12 5.42 -3.32
N LEU A 53 9.84 5.22 -4.61
CA LEU A 53 10.29 6.13 -5.66
C LEU A 53 9.69 7.54 -5.50
N THR A 54 8.41 7.63 -5.13
CA THR A 54 7.66 8.89 -5.12
C THR A 54 7.91 9.71 -3.85
N PHE A 55 7.86 9.08 -2.66
CA PHE A 55 7.82 9.79 -1.38
C PHE A 55 9.15 9.79 -0.63
N PHE A 56 9.99 8.77 -0.83
CA PHE A 56 11.16 8.56 -0.01
C PHE A 56 12.47 9.01 -0.67
N ASN A 57 12.38 9.61 -1.83
CA ASN A 57 13.55 10.09 -2.59
C ASN A 57 14.07 11.41 -2.03
N SER A 58 14.69 11.36 -0.85
CA SER A 58 15.32 12.50 -0.17
C SER A 58 16.65 12.11 0.47
N ASP A 59 17.41 13.11 0.96
CA ASP A 59 18.65 12.88 1.70
C ASP A 59 18.42 12.47 3.18
N LYS A 60 17.16 12.53 3.65
CA LYS A 60 16.81 12.10 5.00
C LYS A 60 16.55 10.58 5.02
N PRO A 61 17.03 9.87 6.06
CA PRO A 61 16.81 8.44 6.15
C PRO A 61 15.34 8.11 6.39
N ILE A 62 14.82 7.12 5.66
CA ILE A 62 13.54 6.52 5.99
C ILE A 62 13.69 5.53 7.15
N LEU A 63 12.59 5.28 7.87
CA LEU A 63 12.55 4.37 9.01
C LEU A 63 11.65 3.17 8.72
N PHE A 64 12.15 1.97 9.01
CA PHE A 64 11.38 0.73 9.01
C PHE A 64 12.01 -0.29 9.97
N PRO A 65 11.24 -1.24 10.54
CA PRO A 65 11.76 -2.18 11.54
C PRO A 65 12.92 -3.03 11.03
N ASP A 66 13.82 -3.43 11.93
CA ASP A 66 14.98 -4.27 11.58
C ASP A 66 14.59 -5.70 11.20
N ILE A 67 13.51 -6.23 11.80
CA ILE A 67 12.92 -7.53 11.47
C ILE A 67 11.54 -7.27 10.86
N THR A 68 11.48 -7.21 9.52
CA THR A 68 10.28 -6.87 8.76
C THR A 68 10.32 -7.44 7.35
N TYR A 69 9.39 -7.03 6.50
CA TYR A 69 9.36 -7.42 5.10
C TYR A 69 10.65 -7.04 4.38
N SER A 70 11.36 -8.05 3.88
CA SER A 70 12.75 -7.92 3.40
C SER A 70 12.92 -6.99 2.20
N PHE A 71 11.86 -6.76 1.41
CA PHE A 71 11.92 -5.92 0.22
C PHE A 71 12.02 -4.42 0.50
N TYR A 72 11.67 -3.94 1.68
CA TYR A 72 11.89 -2.53 2.03
C TYR A 72 13.36 -2.13 1.88
N LYS A 73 14.26 -2.97 2.38
CA LYS A 73 15.70 -2.78 2.23
C LYS A 73 16.14 -2.88 0.77
N VAL A 74 15.54 -3.77 0.00
CA VAL A 74 15.86 -3.94 -1.43
C VAL A 74 15.51 -2.69 -2.20
N TRP A 75 14.30 -2.13 -2.00
CA TRP A 75 13.90 -0.89 -2.68
C TRP A 75 14.70 0.32 -2.21
N ALA A 76 14.97 0.46 -0.91
CA ALA A 76 15.82 1.52 -0.40
C ALA A 76 17.20 1.51 -1.07
N GLN A 77 17.82 0.32 -1.21
CA GLN A 77 19.10 0.16 -1.90
C GLN A 77 18.99 0.43 -3.41
N LEU A 78 17.95 -0.07 -4.08
CA LEU A 78 17.72 0.11 -5.51
C LEU A 78 17.61 1.59 -5.88
N TYR A 79 16.85 2.34 -5.09
CA TYR A 79 16.62 3.78 -5.30
C TYR A 79 17.66 4.68 -4.61
N ARG A 80 18.65 4.09 -3.91
CA ARG A 80 19.70 4.83 -3.18
C ARG A 80 19.15 5.75 -2.08
N ILE A 81 18.07 5.33 -1.46
CA ILE A 81 17.43 6.02 -0.36
C ILE A 81 18.15 5.66 0.95
N PRO A 82 18.62 6.64 1.72
CA PRO A 82 19.19 6.36 3.04
C PRO A 82 18.11 5.79 3.97
N TYR A 83 18.49 4.86 4.85
CA TYR A 83 17.52 4.25 5.77
C TYR A 83 18.17 3.92 7.12
N ARG A 84 17.32 3.85 8.15
CA ARG A 84 17.63 3.31 9.47
C ARG A 84 16.61 2.25 9.82
N CYS A 85 17.03 1.23 10.56
CA CYS A 85 16.16 0.14 10.98
C CYS A 85 16.08 0.14 12.51
N PRO A 86 15.09 0.84 13.11
CA PRO A 86 14.80 0.70 14.53
C PRO A 86 14.64 -0.76 14.92
N LYS A 87 15.16 -1.13 16.07
CA LYS A 87 15.07 -2.50 16.57
C LYS A 87 13.71 -2.75 17.20
N LEU A 88 13.17 -3.92 16.93
CA LEU A 88 12.04 -4.41 17.71
C LEU A 88 12.48 -4.68 19.15
N ASP A 89 11.54 -4.60 20.09
CA ASP A 89 11.80 -4.94 21.49
C ASP A 89 11.95 -6.47 21.70
N GLU A 90 12.10 -6.89 22.95
CA GLU A 90 12.25 -8.31 23.31
C GLU A 90 10.98 -9.14 23.02
N GLN A 91 9.84 -8.50 22.83
CA GLN A 91 8.56 -9.11 22.47
C GLN A 91 8.27 -9.01 20.97
N PHE A 92 9.21 -8.53 20.18
CA PHE A 92 9.09 -8.26 18.74
C PHE A 92 8.06 -7.17 18.38
N CYS A 93 7.71 -6.28 19.30
CA CYS A 93 6.89 -5.10 19.06
C CYS A 93 7.73 -3.93 18.55
N LEU A 94 7.09 -3.00 17.84
CA LEU A 94 7.69 -1.73 17.48
C LEU A 94 7.85 -0.84 18.72
N VAL A 95 8.96 -0.11 18.80
CA VAL A 95 9.20 0.91 19.85
C VAL A 95 8.90 2.27 19.23
N LYS A 96 7.75 2.85 19.52
CA LYS A 96 7.24 4.05 18.83
C LYS A 96 8.17 5.27 18.94
N GLU A 97 8.85 5.42 20.07
CA GLU A 97 9.78 6.53 20.32
C GLU A 97 10.96 6.54 19.32
N ASP A 98 11.34 5.39 18.78
CA ASP A 98 12.39 5.28 17.78
C ASP A 98 11.97 5.87 16.41
N TYR A 99 10.67 6.10 16.21
CA TYR A 99 10.09 6.68 15.00
C TYR A 99 9.82 8.19 15.11
N TYR A 100 10.17 8.84 16.24
CA TYR A 100 10.00 10.30 16.40
C TYR A 100 11.19 11.10 15.87
N ALA A 101 12.30 10.44 15.58
CA ALA A 101 13.48 11.10 15.03
C ALA A 101 13.20 11.69 13.63
N GLU A 102 13.88 12.78 13.28
CA GLU A 102 13.82 13.34 11.93
C GLU A 102 14.09 12.28 10.87
N ASN A 103 13.20 12.19 9.89
CA ASN A 103 13.21 11.15 8.87
C ASN A 103 12.68 11.66 7.51
N GLY A 104 12.91 10.87 6.47
CA GLY A 104 12.41 11.10 5.11
C GLY A 104 11.14 10.30 4.79
N GLY A 105 10.56 9.65 5.79
CA GLY A 105 9.36 8.82 5.69
C GLY A 105 9.46 7.57 6.55
N ILE A 106 8.33 6.98 6.84
CA ILE A 106 8.21 5.79 7.69
C ILE A 106 7.41 4.72 6.95
N ILE A 107 7.83 3.47 7.06
CA ILE A 107 7.05 2.34 6.59
C ILE A 107 7.16 1.16 7.57
N PHE A 108 6.03 0.57 7.91
CA PHE A 108 5.99 -0.69 8.66
C PHE A 108 4.76 -1.51 8.28
N PRO A 109 4.87 -2.87 8.29
CA PRO A 109 3.70 -3.72 8.10
C PRO A 109 2.86 -3.77 9.37
N ASN A 110 1.55 -3.83 9.21
CA ASN A 110 0.65 -4.04 10.34
C ASN A 110 -0.51 -4.98 9.96
N PRO A 111 -0.49 -6.23 10.46
CA PRO A 111 0.54 -6.87 11.32
C PRO A 111 1.91 -6.97 10.67
N ASN A 112 2.97 -6.87 11.48
CA ASN A 112 4.33 -7.02 10.98
C ASN A 112 4.59 -8.44 10.45
N ALA A 113 5.22 -8.56 9.32
CA ALA A 113 5.71 -9.81 8.78
C ALA A 113 7.25 -9.85 8.88
N PRO A 114 7.87 -10.84 9.58
CA PRO A 114 7.32 -12.18 9.89
C PRO A 114 6.79 -12.36 11.32
N THR A 115 6.80 -11.34 12.17
CA THR A 115 6.52 -11.49 13.62
C THR A 115 5.05 -11.73 13.92
N ALA A 116 4.14 -11.36 13.00
CA ALA A 116 2.69 -11.37 13.15
C ALA A 116 2.15 -10.47 14.28
N ILE A 117 2.96 -9.57 14.81
CA ILE A 117 2.54 -8.60 15.83
C ILE A 117 1.73 -7.50 15.16
N TYR A 118 0.60 -7.20 15.77
CA TYR A 118 -0.32 -6.13 15.37
C TYR A 118 -0.22 -4.97 16.37
N GLU A 119 -0.02 -3.79 15.86
CA GLU A 119 -0.06 -2.53 16.62
C GLU A 119 -1.45 -1.90 16.48
N ASP A 120 -2.01 -1.38 17.56
CA ASP A 120 -3.34 -0.78 17.54
C ASP A 120 -3.37 0.61 16.90
N LEU A 121 -4.57 1.17 16.73
CA LEU A 121 -4.74 2.46 16.09
C LEU A 121 -4.13 3.61 16.90
N ASP A 122 -4.11 3.53 18.23
CA ASP A 122 -3.53 4.55 19.09
C ASP A 122 -2.01 4.63 18.87
N PHE A 123 -1.35 3.49 18.67
CA PHE A 123 0.06 3.42 18.32
C PHE A 123 0.33 4.09 16.95
N ILE A 124 -0.48 3.77 15.94
CA ILE A 124 -0.33 4.34 14.58
C ILE A 124 -0.59 5.86 14.63
N GLU A 125 -1.64 6.28 15.34
CA GLU A 125 -2.00 7.68 15.50
C GLU A 125 -0.90 8.49 16.18
N ASP A 126 -0.25 7.91 17.18
CA ASP A 126 0.88 8.54 17.87
C ASP A 126 2.07 8.77 16.92
N ILE A 127 2.43 7.78 16.07
CA ILE A 127 3.48 7.93 15.06
C ILE A 127 3.11 9.01 14.05
N LEU A 128 1.88 9.02 13.55
CA LEU A 128 1.40 10.03 12.60
C LEU A 128 1.49 11.44 13.17
N GLY A 129 1.08 11.62 14.43
CA GLY A 129 1.10 12.91 15.12
C GLY A 129 2.52 13.46 15.36
N HIS A 130 3.52 12.58 15.56
CA HIS A 130 4.91 12.99 15.72
C HIS A 130 5.65 13.22 14.40
N ASN A 131 5.05 12.86 13.26
CA ASN A 131 5.66 12.93 11.94
C ASN A 131 4.78 13.67 10.91
N PRO A 132 4.28 14.90 11.20
CA PRO A 132 3.33 15.57 10.31
C PRO A 132 3.92 15.93 8.94
N ASP A 133 5.24 16.06 8.84
CA ASP A 133 5.96 16.43 7.62
C ASP A 133 6.52 15.21 6.85
N SER A 134 6.23 14.00 7.29
CA SER A 134 6.72 12.76 6.68
C SER A 134 5.57 11.85 6.32
N VAL A 135 5.62 11.22 5.14
CA VAL A 135 4.65 10.19 4.76
C VAL A 135 4.88 8.94 5.61
N VAL A 136 3.82 8.47 6.24
CA VAL A 136 3.78 7.21 6.99
C VAL A 136 2.99 6.19 6.21
N ILE A 137 3.65 5.11 5.80
CA ILE A 137 3.03 4.01 5.06
C ILE A 137 2.78 2.85 6.02
N VAL A 138 1.52 2.45 6.14
CA VAL A 138 1.12 1.24 6.85
C VAL A 138 0.84 0.15 5.83
N ASP A 139 1.70 -0.87 5.79
CA ASP A 139 1.56 -2.02 4.89
C ASP A 139 0.65 -3.07 5.55
N GLU A 140 -0.58 -3.09 5.10
CA GLU A 140 -1.65 -3.93 5.62
C GLU A 140 -1.87 -5.21 4.81
N ALA A 141 -0.81 -5.83 4.31
CA ALA A 141 -0.93 -7.08 3.55
C ALA A 141 -1.65 -8.20 4.32
N TYR A 142 -1.66 -8.15 5.65
CA TYR A 142 -2.26 -9.18 6.52
C TYR A 142 -3.35 -8.66 7.46
N ILE A 143 -3.86 -7.45 7.26
CA ILE A 143 -4.81 -6.81 8.19
C ILE A 143 -6.09 -7.62 8.40
N ASP A 144 -6.59 -8.28 7.36
CA ASP A 144 -7.83 -9.09 7.42
C ASP A 144 -7.73 -10.27 8.40
N PHE A 145 -6.54 -10.60 8.90
CA PHE A 145 -6.29 -11.66 9.89
C PHE A 145 -6.05 -11.15 11.30
N ALA A 146 -6.10 -9.83 11.52
CA ALA A 146 -5.67 -9.22 12.79
C ALA A 146 -6.76 -8.32 13.41
N GLY A 147 -6.59 -7.02 13.32
CA GLY A 147 -7.40 -6.04 14.04
C GLY A 147 -8.06 -5.02 13.12
N LYS A 148 -8.11 -3.78 13.60
CA LYS A 148 -8.66 -2.66 12.86
C LYS A 148 -7.64 -2.12 11.86
N SER A 149 -8.11 -1.75 10.69
CA SER A 149 -7.29 -1.10 9.66
C SER A 149 -6.99 0.35 10.02
N ALA A 150 -5.78 0.81 9.69
CA ALA A 150 -5.40 2.22 9.75
C ALA A 150 -6.24 3.12 8.82
N LEU A 151 -7.06 2.54 7.94
CA LEU A 151 -8.05 3.28 7.16
C LEU A 151 -9.05 4.05 8.04
N GLU A 152 -9.27 3.64 9.29
CA GLU A 152 -10.09 4.43 10.23
C GLU A 152 -9.48 5.82 10.54
N LEU A 153 -8.19 6.03 10.26
CA LEU A 153 -7.46 7.27 10.50
C LEU A 153 -7.32 8.15 9.23
N ILE A 154 -7.71 7.65 8.06
CA ILE A 154 -7.37 8.24 6.76
C ILE A 154 -7.91 9.68 6.58
N ASP A 155 -9.08 9.97 7.13
CA ASP A 155 -9.70 11.29 7.04
C ASP A 155 -9.10 12.32 8.02
N ARG A 156 -8.28 11.87 8.98
CA ARG A 156 -7.68 12.71 10.02
C ARG A 156 -6.21 13.03 9.78
N TYR A 157 -5.52 12.22 8.97
CA TYR A 157 -4.07 12.32 8.76
C TYR A 157 -3.73 12.33 7.28
N GLU A 158 -3.38 13.51 6.78
CA GLU A 158 -3.02 13.72 5.37
C GLU A 158 -1.73 13.01 4.97
N ASN A 159 -0.85 12.70 5.95
CA ASN A 159 0.42 12.01 5.76
C ASN A 159 0.32 10.47 5.84
N LEU A 160 -0.89 9.92 6.03
CA LEU A 160 -1.11 8.48 6.09
C LEU A 160 -1.35 7.91 4.69
N LEU A 161 -0.66 6.80 4.39
CA LEU A 161 -0.93 5.95 3.23
C LEU A 161 -1.05 4.49 3.68
N VAL A 162 -2.17 3.87 3.37
CA VAL A 162 -2.43 2.46 3.71
C VAL A 162 -2.33 1.62 2.44
N VAL A 163 -1.50 0.57 2.46
CA VAL A 163 -1.30 -0.34 1.31
C VAL A 163 -1.87 -1.71 1.63
N GLN A 164 -2.71 -2.24 0.73
CA GLN A 164 -3.32 -3.56 0.87
C GLN A 164 -3.13 -4.41 -0.40
N THR A 165 -3.45 -5.70 -0.32
CA THR A 165 -3.25 -6.65 -1.41
C THR A 165 -4.38 -7.68 -1.50
N PHE A 166 -4.65 -8.15 -2.72
CA PHE A 166 -5.52 -9.30 -2.97
C PHE A 166 -4.81 -10.64 -2.81
N SER A 167 -3.51 -10.63 -2.57
CA SER A 167 -2.68 -11.85 -2.58
C SER A 167 -2.89 -12.77 -1.37
N LYS A 168 -3.43 -12.26 -0.27
CA LYS A 168 -3.51 -12.96 1.02
C LYS A 168 -4.95 -13.42 1.30
N SER A 169 -5.72 -12.67 2.04
CA SER A 169 -7.09 -13.01 2.44
C SER A 169 -8.01 -13.30 1.25
N ARG A 170 -7.92 -12.50 0.19
CA ARG A 170 -8.72 -12.69 -1.03
C ARG A 170 -8.24 -13.83 -1.94
N SER A 171 -7.14 -14.51 -1.57
CA SER A 171 -6.62 -15.70 -2.28
C SER A 171 -6.37 -15.49 -3.79
N MET A 172 -5.99 -14.28 -4.19
CA MET A 172 -5.80 -13.87 -5.59
C MET A 172 -4.34 -13.51 -5.92
N ALA A 173 -3.36 -14.14 -5.26
CA ALA A 173 -1.94 -13.85 -5.46
C ALA A 173 -1.50 -13.90 -6.94
N GLY A 174 -2.04 -14.84 -7.73
CA GLY A 174 -1.75 -14.97 -9.16
C GLY A 174 -2.32 -13.85 -10.03
N MET A 175 -3.30 -13.08 -9.54
CA MET A 175 -3.88 -11.94 -10.27
C MET A 175 -3.04 -10.67 -10.17
N ARG A 176 -2.10 -10.61 -9.23
CA ARG A 176 -1.22 -9.47 -9.05
C ARG A 176 -2.00 -8.16 -8.87
N ILE A 177 -2.79 -8.04 -7.81
CA ILE A 177 -3.56 -6.84 -7.48
C ILE A 177 -3.13 -6.32 -6.11
N GLY A 178 -2.70 -5.07 -6.06
CA GLY A 178 -2.46 -4.31 -4.84
C GLY A 178 -3.01 -2.89 -5.00
N PHE A 179 -3.22 -2.21 -3.91
CA PHE A 179 -3.72 -0.85 -3.93
C PHE A 179 -3.25 -0.08 -2.70
N ALA A 180 -3.25 1.25 -2.83
CA ALA A 180 -3.06 2.18 -1.73
C ALA A 180 -4.29 3.06 -1.57
N ILE A 181 -4.58 3.43 -0.33
CA ILE A 181 -5.61 4.43 0.01
C ILE A 181 -4.96 5.52 0.86
N GLY A 182 -5.19 6.77 0.50
CA GLY A 182 -4.59 7.92 1.18
C GLY A 182 -5.23 9.24 0.79
N ASN A 183 -4.62 10.33 1.24
CA ASN A 183 -5.00 11.67 0.83
C ASN A 183 -4.95 11.79 -0.71
N PRO A 184 -5.92 12.47 -1.38
CA PRO A 184 -5.94 12.64 -2.83
C PRO A 184 -4.64 13.22 -3.41
N GLU A 185 -3.95 14.09 -2.69
CA GLU A 185 -2.68 14.65 -3.14
C GLU A 185 -1.57 13.59 -3.22
N LEU A 186 -1.45 12.72 -2.19
CA LEU A 186 -0.50 11.59 -2.22
C LEU A 186 -0.82 10.62 -3.36
N ILE A 187 -2.10 10.32 -3.56
CA ILE A 187 -2.55 9.46 -4.67
C ILE A 187 -2.27 10.11 -6.02
N GLY A 188 -2.42 11.43 -6.13
CA GLY A 188 -2.04 12.20 -7.32
C GLY A 188 -0.58 11.99 -7.69
N TYR A 189 0.34 12.13 -6.74
CA TYR A 189 1.78 11.90 -6.97
C TYR A 189 2.11 10.47 -7.39
N LEU A 190 1.44 9.46 -6.82
CA LEU A 190 1.60 8.07 -7.25
C LEU A 190 1.13 7.84 -8.69
N ASN A 191 0.02 8.45 -9.09
CA ASN A 191 -0.49 8.39 -10.45
C ASN A 191 0.45 9.09 -11.44
N ASP A 192 1.01 10.25 -11.09
CA ASP A 192 1.99 10.96 -11.92
C ASP A 192 3.24 10.10 -12.14
N ALA A 193 3.75 9.46 -11.08
CA ALA A 193 4.86 8.54 -11.18
C ALA A 193 4.52 7.31 -12.07
N LYS A 194 3.35 6.68 -11.84
CA LYS A 194 2.86 5.55 -12.64
C LYS A 194 2.76 5.90 -14.12
N TYR A 195 2.12 7.02 -14.44
CA TYR A 195 1.93 7.43 -15.84
C TYR A 195 3.23 7.84 -16.54
N SER A 196 4.22 8.26 -15.76
CA SER A 196 5.56 8.56 -16.27
C SER A 196 6.40 7.29 -16.52
N PHE A 197 6.12 6.20 -15.80
CA PHE A 197 6.88 4.96 -15.86
C PHE A 197 6.21 3.87 -16.71
N ASN A 198 4.95 3.52 -16.43
CA ASN A 198 4.16 2.53 -17.16
C ASN A 198 2.66 2.75 -16.94
N SER A 199 1.97 3.36 -17.92
CA SER A 199 0.56 3.72 -17.78
C SER A 199 -0.39 2.51 -17.74
N TYR A 200 -0.04 1.39 -18.36
CA TYR A 200 -0.91 0.23 -18.56
C TYR A 200 -0.46 -0.99 -17.74
N THR A 201 -0.21 -0.79 -16.46
CA THR A 201 0.34 -1.85 -15.58
C THR A 201 -0.64 -3.00 -15.34
N MET A 202 -1.93 -2.70 -15.16
CA MET A 202 -2.95 -3.69 -14.84
C MET A 202 -3.52 -4.34 -16.09
N ASN A 203 -3.53 -5.67 -16.15
CA ASN A 203 -4.16 -6.38 -17.26
C ASN A 203 -5.68 -6.49 -17.09
N GLN A 204 -6.41 -6.64 -18.21
CA GLN A 204 -7.86 -6.68 -18.26
C GLN A 204 -8.47 -7.78 -17.37
N ALA A 205 -7.86 -8.96 -17.33
CA ALA A 205 -8.37 -10.08 -16.52
C ALA A 205 -8.25 -9.77 -15.01
N ALA A 206 -7.15 -9.14 -14.58
CA ALA A 206 -6.96 -8.73 -13.21
C ALA A 206 -8.00 -7.66 -12.79
N LEU A 207 -8.25 -6.66 -13.63
CA LEU A 207 -9.24 -5.61 -13.37
C LEU A 207 -10.64 -6.20 -13.19
N LEU A 208 -11.09 -7.04 -14.13
CA LEU A 208 -12.42 -7.65 -14.06
C LEU A 208 -12.57 -8.61 -12.86
N CYS A 209 -11.55 -9.46 -12.60
CA CYS A 209 -11.58 -10.39 -11.49
C CYS A 209 -11.52 -9.66 -10.14
N GLY A 210 -10.69 -8.62 -10.04
CA GLY A 210 -10.57 -7.80 -8.84
C GLY A 210 -11.87 -7.09 -8.50
N ALA A 211 -12.46 -6.39 -9.47
CA ALA A 211 -13.73 -5.71 -9.30
C ALA A 211 -14.86 -6.66 -8.85
N GLN A 212 -14.97 -7.82 -9.50
CA GLN A 212 -15.98 -8.82 -9.12
C GLN A 212 -15.72 -9.40 -7.72
N SER A 213 -14.46 -9.62 -7.33
CA SER A 213 -14.13 -10.10 -5.98
C SER A 213 -14.58 -9.13 -4.89
N VAL A 214 -14.32 -7.83 -5.07
CA VAL A 214 -14.74 -6.79 -4.12
C VAL A 214 -16.27 -6.69 -4.04
N LYS A 215 -16.96 -6.83 -5.17
CA LYS A 215 -18.41 -6.74 -5.25
C LYS A 215 -19.13 -7.89 -4.55
N GLU A 216 -18.50 -9.05 -4.43
CA GLU A 216 -19.07 -10.26 -3.81
C GLU A 216 -18.74 -10.38 -2.30
N GLU A 217 -17.91 -9.49 -1.73
CA GLU A 217 -17.65 -9.35 -0.29
C GLU A 217 -18.77 -8.59 0.44
#